data_fdcfb2d1022d05e308dfb737ff538e02
#
_entry.id   fdcfb2d1022d05e308dfb737ff538e02
#
_cell.length_a   1.000
_cell.length_b   1.000
_cell.length_c   1.000
_cell.angle_alpha   90.00
_cell.angle_beta   90.00
_cell.angle_gamma   90.00
#
_symmetry.space_group_name_H-M   'P 1'
#
loop_
_entity.id
_entity.type
_entity.pdbx_description
1 polymer ?
#
loop_
_entity_poly.entity_id
_entity_poly.type
_entity_poly.pdbx_seq_one_letter_code
_entity_poly.pdbx_strand_id
1 'polypeptide(L)'
;MNKDYCIDLFNYKRRTTREVTIGGVALGGGNEIRLQSMTNTNTLDTDASVAQIERIADAGGDLVRLTAQGVKEAENLENIHEKLRSEGYTTPLVADIHFNPKAAEEAAKHVEKVRINPGNFSKNPEETEEKLKKLIDICNEHKTALRIGVNHGSLAQHVMDKYGDTPQGMAESAMEYLRLCHKLGFDNVVVSMKASNTMVMVESVRILCAMMKDEGMNYPLHLGVTEAGNGEDGRIKSAAGIGALLADGIGDTIRVSLSEAPEMEIPVAKRLADYFKERETADGISAKDCGKFNPFSYSRRKTTAVRNIGGENVPVVITNCGDVFAEPQPDYTSLKQMKEAGVNAIETDLKSAFSCWDTLCTEARKENSVIIINSTGKNSTGEYRAIIHRLESENIAAPVILKKTYNEDDLESLQVKAAADMGVMFIDGMADGIMIENASEKIAPEDVKNLSFGILQATRARITKTEYISCRGCGRTLYDLENTITQIKERTKHLKGLKIGIMGCIVNGPGEMADADYGYVGAGVGKVSLYKRKECVEKNIPTDQAVDKLIALIKDNGDWKE
;
A
#
# COMPACT_ATOMS: atom_id res chain seq x y z
N MET A 1 -12.39 -5.45 -20.91
CA MET A 1 -12.43 -5.86 -19.49
C MET A 1 -13.65 -5.23 -18.86
N ASN A 2 -14.49 -6.02 -18.23
CA ASN A 2 -15.61 -5.52 -17.45
C ASN A 2 -15.07 -4.69 -16.28
N LYS A 3 -15.69 -3.53 -15.96
CA LYS A 3 -15.22 -2.67 -14.85
C LYS A 3 -15.68 -3.16 -13.45
N ASP A 4 -16.24 -4.35 -13.37
CA ASP A 4 -16.81 -4.96 -12.17
C ASP A 4 -15.73 -5.54 -11.23
N TYR A 5 -14.96 -4.68 -10.58
CA TYR A 5 -13.91 -5.08 -9.64
C TYR A 5 -14.36 -5.02 -8.17
N CYS A 6 -15.38 -4.24 -7.84
CA CYS A 6 -15.98 -4.12 -6.50
C CYS A 6 -17.50 -4.38 -6.55
N ILE A 7 -18.14 -4.55 -5.39
CA ILE A 7 -19.58 -4.78 -5.32
C ILE A 7 -20.37 -3.49 -5.44
N ASP A 8 -19.89 -2.42 -4.79
CA ASP A 8 -20.55 -1.13 -4.73
C ASP A 8 -19.48 -0.03 -4.65
N LEU A 9 -19.56 0.97 -5.52
CA LEU A 9 -18.56 2.05 -5.58
C LEU A 9 -18.77 3.11 -4.49
N PHE A 10 -19.99 3.22 -4.00
CA PHE A 10 -20.41 4.27 -3.07
C PHE A 10 -20.66 3.76 -1.65
N ASN A 11 -21.07 2.51 -1.52
CA ASN A 11 -21.34 1.90 -0.22
C ASN A 11 -20.26 0.86 0.11
N TYR A 12 -19.80 0.86 1.35
CA TYR A 12 -18.83 -0.13 1.79
C TYR A 12 -19.48 -1.52 1.83
N LYS A 13 -19.07 -2.38 0.92
CA LYS A 13 -19.50 -3.77 0.83
C LYS A 13 -18.31 -4.66 0.50
N ARG A 14 -17.95 -5.53 1.43
CA ARG A 14 -16.83 -6.45 1.22
C ARG A 14 -17.12 -7.44 0.10
N ARG A 15 -16.11 -7.62 -0.78
CA ARG A 15 -16.13 -8.62 -1.84
C ARG A 15 -16.31 -10.01 -1.23
N THR A 16 -17.26 -10.78 -1.74
CA THR A 16 -17.46 -12.18 -1.33
C THR A 16 -16.32 -13.04 -1.86
N THR A 17 -15.48 -13.53 -0.97
CA THR A 17 -14.38 -14.45 -1.27
C THR A 17 -14.69 -15.83 -0.72
N ARG A 18 -14.01 -16.86 -1.23
CA ARG A 18 -14.03 -18.18 -0.60
C ARG A 18 -13.29 -18.11 0.73
N GLU A 19 -13.66 -19.00 1.64
CA GLU A 19 -12.92 -19.18 2.88
C GLU A 19 -11.68 -20.04 2.61
N VAL A 20 -10.57 -19.64 3.18
CA VAL A 20 -9.29 -20.35 3.19
C VAL A 20 -8.89 -20.57 4.64
N THR A 21 -8.55 -21.80 5.01
CA THR A 21 -8.12 -22.15 6.37
C THR A 21 -6.59 -22.21 6.43
N ILE A 22 -6.02 -21.48 7.39
CA ILE A 22 -4.57 -21.42 7.64
C ILE A 22 -4.36 -21.83 9.09
N GLY A 23 -4.03 -23.10 9.32
CA GLY A 23 -4.04 -23.66 10.66
C GLY A 23 -5.43 -23.51 11.31
N GLY A 24 -5.51 -22.86 12.45
CA GLY A 24 -6.77 -22.57 13.15
C GLY A 24 -7.45 -21.26 12.72
N VAL A 25 -6.90 -20.52 11.74
CA VAL A 25 -7.38 -19.20 11.33
C VAL A 25 -8.14 -19.29 10.01
N ALA A 26 -9.43 -18.95 10.03
CA ALA A 26 -10.25 -18.78 8.82
C ALA A 26 -10.04 -17.38 8.24
N LEU A 27 -9.89 -17.30 6.91
CA LEU A 27 -9.59 -16.09 6.15
C LEU A 27 -10.49 -16.01 4.91
N GLY A 28 -11.04 -14.85 4.59
CA GLY A 28 -12.06 -14.72 3.55
C GLY A 28 -13.44 -15.16 4.03
N GLY A 29 -14.39 -15.42 3.13
CA GLY A 29 -15.71 -15.95 3.45
C GLY A 29 -16.56 -15.08 4.38
N GLY A 30 -16.26 -13.79 4.54
CA GLY A 30 -16.95 -12.90 5.50
C GLY A 30 -16.30 -12.84 6.88
N ASN A 31 -15.21 -13.55 7.12
CA ASN A 31 -14.43 -13.43 8.35
C ASN A 31 -13.80 -12.03 8.49
N GLU A 32 -13.40 -11.65 9.69
CA GLU A 32 -12.70 -10.41 9.95
C GLU A 32 -11.39 -10.31 9.13
N ILE A 33 -10.98 -9.09 8.83
CA ILE A 33 -9.70 -8.84 8.13
C ILE A 33 -8.56 -9.30 9.04
N ARG A 34 -7.76 -10.26 8.58
CA ARG A 34 -6.66 -10.82 9.36
C ARG A 34 -5.41 -9.97 9.29
N LEU A 35 -4.74 -9.82 10.43
CA LEU A 35 -3.54 -9.02 10.60
C LEU A 35 -2.31 -9.89 10.50
N GLN A 36 -1.40 -9.56 9.60
CA GLN A 36 -0.15 -10.28 9.44
C GLN A 36 1.04 -9.34 9.61
N SER A 37 2.07 -9.79 10.35
CA SER A 37 3.40 -9.19 10.30
C SER A 37 4.46 -10.24 9.89
N MET A 38 5.73 -9.87 9.95
CA MET A 38 6.82 -10.72 9.49
C MET A 38 8.07 -10.48 10.34
N THR A 39 8.76 -11.55 10.70
CA THR A 39 10.03 -11.45 11.43
C THR A 39 11.12 -10.78 10.59
N ASN A 40 12.07 -10.17 11.27
CA ASN A 40 13.32 -9.69 10.68
C ASN A 40 14.56 -10.44 11.24
N THR A 41 14.34 -11.45 12.07
CA THR A 41 15.39 -12.36 12.59
C THR A 41 15.93 -13.29 11.51
N ASN A 42 17.10 -13.83 11.73
CA ASN A 42 17.61 -14.94 10.92
C ASN A 42 16.79 -16.20 11.25
N THR A 43 16.18 -16.81 10.24
CA THR A 43 15.33 -17.99 10.42
C THR A 43 16.10 -19.23 10.90
N LEU A 44 17.42 -19.25 10.78
CA LEU A 44 18.27 -20.29 11.39
C LEU A 44 18.49 -20.10 12.91
N ASP A 45 18.16 -18.93 13.45
CA ASP A 45 18.15 -18.65 14.88
C ASP A 45 16.74 -18.90 15.42
N THR A 46 16.52 -20.12 15.91
CA THR A 46 15.23 -20.58 16.43
C THR A 46 14.77 -19.71 17.60
N ASP A 47 15.63 -19.44 18.56
CA ASP A 47 15.26 -18.72 19.78
C ASP A 47 14.87 -17.26 19.50
N ALA A 48 15.69 -16.56 18.72
CA ALA A 48 15.39 -15.20 18.33
C ALA A 48 14.11 -15.11 17.49
N SER A 49 13.87 -16.08 16.60
CA SER A 49 12.68 -16.12 15.75
C SER A 49 11.42 -16.39 16.57
N VAL A 50 11.44 -17.35 17.50
CA VAL A 50 10.30 -17.63 18.38
C VAL A 50 9.97 -16.40 19.24
N ALA A 51 10.96 -15.83 19.92
CA ALA A 51 10.75 -14.64 20.75
C ALA A 51 10.15 -13.44 19.96
N GLN A 52 10.48 -13.29 18.68
CA GLN A 52 9.88 -12.24 17.84
C GLN A 52 8.48 -12.61 17.38
N ILE A 53 8.20 -13.88 17.09
CA ILE A 53 6.85 -14.36 16.75
C ILE A 53 5.90 -14.13 17.93
N GLU A 54 6.33 -14.43 19.15
CA GLU A 54 5.56 -14.19 20.37
C GLU A 54 5.18 -12.72 20.53
N ARG A 55 6.13 -11.78 20.39
CA ARG A 55 5.85 -10.35 20.47
C ARG A 55 4.84 -9.90 19.41
N ILE A 56 4.92 -10.44 18.19
CA ILE A 56 3.95 -10.14 17.11
C ILE A 56 2.57 -10.71 17.46
N ALA A 57 2.51 -11.94 17.98
CA ALA A 57 1.27 -12.58 18.40
C ALA A 57 0.62 -11.83 19.58
N ASP A 58 1.42 -11.46 20.60
CA ASP A 58 0.96 -10.70 21.78
C ASP A 58 0.45 -9.30 21.39
N ALA A 59 1.01 -8.70 20.35
CA ALA A 59 0.49 -7.46 19.77
C ALA A 59 -0.86 -7.64 19.01
N GLY A 60 -1.33 -8.88 18.84
CA GLY A 60 -2.59 -9.22 18.16
C GLY A 60 -2.43 -9.63 16.70
N GLY A 61 -1.25 -10.07 16.28
CA GLY A 61 -1.02 -10.61 14.93
C GLY A 61 -1.67 -11.98 14.74
N ASP A 62 -2.57 -12.11 13.77
CA ASP A 62 -3.23 -13.38 13.43
C ASP A 62 -2.29 -14.37 12.74
N LEU A 63 -1.31 -13.87 12.01
CA LEU A 63 -0.39 -14.65 11.17
C LEU A 63 1.02 -14.05 11.24
N VAL A 64 2.05 -14.88 11.36
CA VAL A 64 3.44 -14.41 11.35
C VAL A 64 4.22 -15.06 10.21
N ARG A 65 4.90 -14.22 9.41
CA ARG A 65 5.69 -14.65 8.26
C ARG A 65 7.18 -14.64 8.54
N LEU A 66 7.86 -15.71 8.14
CA LEU A 66 9.32 -15.86 8.18
C LEU A 66 9.88 -16.02 6.77
N THR A 67 11.12 -15.57 6.53
CA THR A 67 11.81 -15.83 5.26
C THR A 67 12.50 -17.19 5.31
N ALA A 68 12.34 -18.00 4.25
CA ALA A 68 13.14 -19.20 4.05
C ALA A 68 13.85 -19.09 2.69
N GLN A 69 15.16 -18.80 2.74
CA GLN A 69 15.97 -18.56 1.54
C GLN A 69 16.36 -19.85 0.85
N GLY A 70 16.54 -20.92 1.61
CA GLY A 70 16.93 -22.22 1.15
C GLY A 70 16.28 -23.35 1.95
N VAL A 71 16.72 -24.58 1.68
CA VAL A 71 16.18 -25.79 2.33
C VAL A 71 16.52 -25.80 3.82
N LYS A 72 17.69 -25.31 4.22
CA LYS A 72 18.09 -25.28 5.66
C LYS A 72 17.19 -24.41 6.50
N GLU A 73 16.83 -23.23 6.01
CA GLU A 73 15.86 -22.36 6.70
C GLU A 73 14.47 -22.98 6.70
N ALA A 74 14.09 -23.68 5.61
CA ALA A 74 12.82 -24.39 5.54
C ALA A 74 12.76 -25.57 6.53
N GLU A 75 13.82 -26.35 6.68
CA GLU A 75 13.95 -27.40 7.69
C GLU A 75 13.88 -26.83 9.12
N ASN A 76 14.54 -25.69 9.37
CA ASN A 76 14.52 -25.07 10.71
C ASN A 76 13.16 -24.51 11.11
N LEU A 77 12.22 -24.34 10.17
CA LEU A 77 10.83 -23.97 10.50
C LEU A 77 10.15 -25.03 11.38
N GLU A 78 10.55 -26.31 11.28
CA GLU A 78 10.08 -27.37 12.18
C GLU A 78 10.44 -27.05 13.64
N ASN A 79 11.72 -26.75 13.90
CA ASN A 79 12.19 -26.42 15.25
C ASN A 79 11.50 -25.16 15.81
N ILE A 80 11.29 -24.13 14.95
CA ILE A 80 10.59 -22.91 15.33
C ILE A 80 9.12 -23.24 15.67
N HIS A 81 8.45 -24.03 14.83
CA HIS A 81 7.07 -24.42 15.02
C HIS A 81 6.89 -25.24 16.31
N GLU A 82 7.70 -26.28 16.52
CA GLU A 82 7.63 -27.12 17.70
C GLU A 82 7.87 -26.33 18.98
N LYS A 83 8.90 -25.48 19.00
CA LYS A 83 9.19 -24.63 20.14
C LYS A 83 8.04 -23.67 20.44
N LEU A 84 7.53 -22.96 19.44
CA LEU A 84 6.41 -22.04 19.58
C LEU A 84 5.15 -22.74 20.14
N ARG A 85 4.86 -23.96 19.68
CA ARG A 85 3.73 -24.77 20.20
C ARG A 85 3.98 -25.24 21.63
N SER A 86 5.22 -25.57 21.99
CA SER A 86 5.58 -25.97 23.38
C SER A 86 5.44 -24.81 24.37
N GLU A 87 5.59 -23.55 23.90
CA GLU A 87 5.39 -22.33 24.68
C GLU A 87 3.93 -21.85 24.70
N GLY A 88 3.01 -22.61 24.05
CA GLY A 88 1.55 -22.41 24.13
C GLY A 88 0.96 -21.51 23.04
N TYR A 89 1.77 -21.03 22.11
CA TYR A 89 1.29 -20.19 21.01
C TYR A 89 0.73 -21.04 19.85
N THR A 90 -0.43 -20.66 19.34
CA THR A 90 -1.12 -21.33 18.21
C THR A 90 -1.09 -20.51 16.92
N THR A 91 -0.45 -19.35 16.93
CA THR A 91 -0.37 -18.45 15.78
C THR A 91 0.22 -19.16 14.56
N PRO A 92 -0.48 -19.20 13.41
CA PRO A 92 0.00 -19.85 12.20
C PRO A 92 1.23 -19.17 11.62
N LEU A 93 2.15 -19.98 11.14
CA LEU A 93 3.38 -19.54 10.48
C LEU A 93 3.22 -19.51 8.96
N VAL A 94 3.88 -18.55 8.34
CA VAL A 94 3.91 -18.38 6.88
C VAL A 94 5.34 -18.38 6.39
N ALA A 95 5.73 -19.35 5.57
CA ALA A 95 7.05 -19.36 4.93
C ALA A 95 7.05 -18.49 3.67
N ASP A 96 8.01 -17.57 3.57
CA ASP A 96 8.23 -16.72 2.41
C ASP A 96 9.38 -17.25 1.56
N ILE A 97 9.03 -17.91 0.47
CA ILE A 97 9.98 -18.60 -0.40
C ILE A 97 10.27 -17.77 -1.66
N HIS A 98 11.55 -17.63 -1.97
CA HIS A 98 12.03 -17.05 -3.22
C HIS A 98 12.96 -18.01 -3.94
N PHE A 99 12.92 -18.08 -5.26
CA PHE A 99 13.85 -18.78 -6.17
C PHE A 99 14.04 -20.31 -5.99
N ASN A 100 13.58 -20.93 -4.91
CA ASN A 100 13.88 -22.35 -4.63
C ASN A 100 12.60 -23.17 -4.40
N PRO A 101 12.08 -23.87 -5.44
CA PRO A 101 10.91 -24.74 -5.28
C PRO A 101 11.08 -25.82 -4.21
N LYS A 102 12.30 -26.40 -4.05
CA LYS A 102 12.57 -27.41 -3.00
C LYS A 102 12.44 -26.86 -1.59
N ALA A 103 12.78 -25.58 -1.38
CA ALA A 103 12.55 -24.94 -0.09
C ALA A 103 11.05 -24.73 0.17
N ALA A 104 10.24 -24.49 -0.89
CA ALA A 104 8.79 -24.41 -0.76
C ALA A 104 8.17 -25.77 -0.41
N GLU A 105 8.64 -26.86 -1.06
CA GLU A 105 8.23 -28.22 -0.79
C GLU A 105 8.55 -28.63 0.66
N GLU A 106 9.74 -28.28 1.14
CA GLU A 106 10.16 -28.56 2.52
C GLU A 106 9.35 -27.75 3.53
N ALA A 107 9.26 -26.42 3.33
CA ALA A 107 8.52 -25.54 4.23
C ALA A 107 7.04 -25.94 4.37
N ALA A 108 6.42 -26.43 3.29
CA ALA A 108 5.02 -26.84 3.29
C ALA A 108 4.69 -27.98 4.28
N LYS A 109 5.71 -28.71 4.75
CA LYS A 109 5.57 -29.77 5.76
C LYS A 109 5.48 -29.23 7.18
N HIS A 110 6.00 -28.02 7.42
CA HIS A 110 6.28 -27.50 8.78
C HIS A 110 5.49 -26.25 9.14
N VAL A 111 4.83 -25.58 8.16
CA VAL A 111 4.09 -24.35 8.40
C VAL A 111 2.67 -24.41 7.81
N GLU A 112 1.79 -23.53 8.27
CA GLU A 112 0.38 -23.52 7.86
C GLU A 112 0.14 -22.79 6.53
N LYS A 113 1.12 -22.00 6.04
CA LYS A 113 1.03 -21.36 4.71
C LYS A 113 2.40 -21.17 4.09
N VAL A 114 2.53 -21.45 2.80
CA VAL A 114 3.72 -21.16 2.00
C VAL A 114 3.43 -20.07 0.99
N ARG A 115 4.29 -19.06 0.87
CA ARG A 115 4.21 -18.05 -0.18
C ARG A 115 5.26 -18.32 -1.24
N ILE A 116 4.82 -18.39 -2.49
CA ILE A 116 5.69 -18.41 -3.67
C ILE A 116 5.48 -17.15 -4.52
N ASN A 117 6.51 -16.77 -5.28
CA ASN A 117 6.43 -15.68 -6.24
C ASN A 117 6.47 -16.25 -7.67
N PRO A 118 5.40 -16.08 -8.47
CA PRO A 118 5.36 -16.50 -9.86
C PRO A 118 6.58 -16.10 -10.68
N GLY A 119 7.08 -14.89 -10.48
CA GLY A 119 8.21 -14.34 -11.24
C GLY A 119 9.53 -15.08 -11.06
N ASN A 120 9.68 -15.90 -10.00
CA ASN A 120 10.93 -16.58 -9.71
C ASN A 120 10.78 -18.03 -9.20
N PHE A 121 9.56 -18.54 -9.09
CA PHE A 121 9.29 -19.92 -8.68
C PHE A 121 9.72 -20.93 -9.77
N SER A 122 9.45 -20.64 -11.04
CA SER A 122 9.92 -21.44 -12.18
C SER A 122 10.47 -20.54 -13.27
N LYS A 123 11.69 -20.82 -13.73
CA LYS A 123 12.30 -20.10 -14.86
C LYS A 123 11.78 -20.56 -16.21
N ASN A 124 11.30 -21.82 -16.28
CA ASN A 124 10.76 -22.42 -17.48
C ASN A 124 9.24 -22.57 -17.35
N PRO A 125 8.43 -21.86 -18.15
CA PRO A 125 6.98 -21.98 -18.13
C PRO A 125 6.46 -23.42 -18.34
N GLU A 126 7.14 -24.22 -19.14
CA GLU A 126 6.76 -25.62 -19.42
C GLU A 126 6.88 -26.53 -18.18
N GLU A 127 7.78 -26.22 -17.26
CA GLU A 127 7.98 -26.97 -16.01
C GLU A 127 7.11 -26.43 -14.84
N THR A 128 6.46 -25.29 -15.03
CA THR A 128 5.73 -24.61 -13.95
C THR A 128 4.59 -25.47 -13.43
N GLU A 129 3.81 -26.08 -14.31
CA GLU A 129 2.68 -26.93 -13.91
C GLU A 129 3.15 -28.14 -13.10
N GLU A 130 4.22 -28.83 -13.53
CA GLU A 130 4.76 -29.99 -12.81
C GLU A 130 5.28 -29.61 -11.41
N LYS A 131 6.07 -28.53 -11.32
CA LYS A 131 6.61 -28.04 -10.04
C LYS A 131 5.49 -27.58 -9.10
N LEU A 132 4.49 -26.88 -9.64
CA LEU A 132 3.36 -26.42 -8.85
C LEU A 132 2.51 -27.60 -8.37
N LYS A 133 2.26 -28.59 -9.23
CA LYS A 133 1.53 -29.80 -8.86
C LYS A 133 2.21 -30.53 -7.72
N LYS A 134 3.54 -30.71 -7.77
CA LYS A 134 4.30 -31.34 -6.71
C LYS A 134 4.17 -30.61 -5.37
N LEU A 135 4.25 -29.26 -5.39
CA LEU A 135 4.03 -28.45 -4.19
C LEU A 135 2.59 -28.59 -3.68
N ILE A 136 1.59 -28.57 -4.57
CA ILE A 136 0.17 -28.73 -4.22
C ILE A 136 -0.10 -30.10 -3.58
N ASP A 137 0.52 -31.18 -4.09
CA ASP A 137 0.38 -32.52 -3.53
C ASP A 137 0.85 -32.54 -2.05
N ILE A 138 1.98 -31.90 -1.75
CA ILE A 138 2.51 -31.74 -0.37
C ILE A 138 1.57 -30.85 0.48
N CYS A 139 1.12 -29.73 -0.08
CA CYS A 139 0.18 -28.85 0.60
C CYS A 139 -1.14 -29.56 0.98
N ASN A 140 -1.64 -30.43 0.12
CA ASN A 140 -2.81 -31.27 0.41
C ASN A 140 -2.56 -32.25 1.55
N GLU A 141 -1.40 -32.92 1.54
CA GLU A 141 -1.00 -33.89 2.57
C GLU A 141 -0.89 -33.22 3.96
N HIS A 142 -0.26 -32.06 4.01
CA HIS A 142 -0.02 -31.32 5.26
C HIS A 142 -1.08 -30.27 5.61
N LYS A 143 -2.13 -30.10 4.79
CA LYS A 143 -3.20 -29.09 4.94
C LYS A 143 -2.65 -27.65 4.92
N THR A 144 -1.61 -27.42 4.18
CA THR A 144 -0.91 -26.13 4.06
C THR A 144 -1.57 -25.27 3.01
N ALA A 145 -1.86 -24.02 3.32
CA ALA A 145 -2.36 -23.04 2.35
C ALA A 145 -1.23 -22.53 1.45
N LEU A 146 -1.56 -22.16 0.22
CA LEU A 146 -0.61 -21.54 -0.69
C LEU A 146 -0.94 -20.05 -0.88
N ARG A 147 0.08 -19.17 -0.85
CA ARG A 147 -0.08 -17.80 -1.28
C ARG A 147 0.68 -17.54 -2.58
N ILE A 148 -0.05 -17.17 -3.62
CA ILE A 148 0.51 -16.64 -4.86
C ILE A 148 0.80 -15.15 -4.64
N GLY A 149 2.09 -14.79 -4.56
CA GLY A 149 2.52 -13.45 -4.17
C GLY A 149 3.36 -12.77 -5.24
N VAL A 150 2.76 -11.89 -6.03
CA VAL A 150 3.43 -11.10 -7.07
C VAL A 150 3.95 -9.78 -6.48
N ASN A 151 5.18 -9.41 -6.84
CA ASN A 151 5.76 -8.11 -6.54
C ASN A 151 6.10 -7.39 -7.85
N HIS A 152 5.82 -6.09 -7.89
CA HIS A 152 6.31 -5.21 -8.95
C HIS A 152 7.85 -5.29 -9.04
N GLY A 153 8.38 -5.31 -10.24
CA GLY A 153 9.82 -5.43 -10.48
C GLY A 153 10.38 -6.87 -10.41
N SER A 154 9.52 -7.88 -10.17
CA SER A 154 9.97 -9.29 -10.12
C SER A 154 9.03 -10.22 -10.91
N LEU A 155 8.63 -9.80 -12.11
CA LEU A 155 7.80 -10.61 -13.00
C LEU A 155 8.65 -11.60 -13.83
N ALA A 156 8.05 -12.71 -14.25
CA ALA A 156 8.71 -13.66 -15.15
C ALA A 156 8.98 -13.03 -16.53
N GLN A 157 10.05 -13.45 -17.20
CA GLN A 157 10.49 -12.83 -18.45
C GLN A 157 9.40 -12.84 -19.53
N HIS A 158 8.68 -13.96 -19.71
CA HIS A 158 7.58 -14.05 -20.69
C HIS A 158 6.43 -13.08 -20.43
N VAL A 159 6.16 -12.77 -19.14
CA VAL A 159 5.17 -11.76 -18.74
C VAL A 159 5.69 -10.36 -19.05
N MET A 160 6.98 -10.12 -18.73
CA MET A 160 7.66 -8.86 -19.04
C MET A 160 7.69 -8.56 -20.53
N ASP A 161 7.96 -9.57 -21.37
CA ASP A 161 8.01 -9.42 -22.82
C ASP A 161 6.64 -9.09 -23.42
N LYS A 162 5.56 -9.59 -22.82
CA LYS A 162 4.20 -9.42 -23.33
C LYS A 162 3.46 -8.22 -22.77
N TYR A 163 3.61 -7.94 -21.48
CA TYR A 163 2.83 -6.93 -20.76
C TYR A 163 3.69 -5.81 -20.13
N GLY A 164 5.02 -5.99 -20.08
CA GLY A 164 5.90 -5.10 -19.34
C GLY A 164 5.74 -5.22 -17.82
N ASP A 165 6.49 -4.38 -17.09
CA ASP A 165 6.37 -4.24 -15.63
C ASP A 165 5.23 -3.27 -15.30
N THR A 166 4.00 -3.72 -15.53
CA THR A 166 2.77 -2.92 -15.46
C THR A 166 1.74 -3.55 -14.53
N PRO A 167 0.72 -2.82 -14.07
CA PRO A 167 -0.40 -3.39 -13.32
C PRO A 167 -1.06 -4.58 -14.03
N GLN A 168 -1.21 -4.52 -15.35
CA GLN A 168 -1.73 -5.64 -16.16
C GLN A 168 -0.79 -6.84 -16.12
N GLY A 169 0.53 -6.62 -16.28
CA GLY A 169 1.53 -7.70 -16.20
C GLY A 169 1.54 -8.37 -14.83
N MET A 170 1.39 -7.60 -13.75
CA MET A 170 1.26 -8.15 -12.40
C MET A 170 0.01 -9.03 -12.27
N ALA A 171 -1.14 -8.58 -12.76
CA ALA A 171 -2.40 -9.31 -12.70
C ALA A 171 -2.32 -10.63 -13.49
N GLU A 172 -1.80 -10.61 -14.72
CA GLU A 172 -1.61 -11.82 -15.53
C GLU A 172 -0.65 -12.81 -14.88
N SER A 173 0.45 -12.32 -14.30
CA SER A 173 1.39 -13.17 -13.56
C SER A 173 0.71 -13.93 -12.40
N ALA A 174 -0.24 -13.30 -11.70
CA ALA A 174 -1.04 -13.97 -10.69
C ALA A 174 -2.03 -14.96 -11.31
N MET A 175 -2.76 -14.53 -12.35
CA MET A 175 -3.79 -15.34 -13.00
C MET A 175 -3.25 -16.62 -13.63
N GLU A 176 -2.04 -16.61 -14.20
CA GLU A 176 -1.39 -17.84 -14.72
C GLU A 176 -1.34 -18.92 -13.63
N TYR A 177 -0.91 -18.59 -12.42
CA TYR A 177 -0.82 -19.56 -11.32
C TYR A 177 -2.19 -19.90 -10.73
N LEU A 178 -3.13 -18.95 -10.67
CA LEU A 178 -4.50 -19.23 -10.22
C LEU A 178 -5.24 -20.19 -11.15
N ARG A 179 -5.08 -20.03 -12.47
CA ARG A 179 -5.64 -20.97 -13.46
C ARG A 179 -5.06 -22.37 -13.29
N LEU A 180 -3.76 -22.49 -12.99
CA LEU A 180 -3.14 -23.78 -12.70
C LEU A 180 -3.65 -24.38 -11.39
N CYS A 181 -3.74 -23.62 -10.31
CA CYS A 181 -4.32 -24.09 -9.06
C CYS A 181 -5.76 -24.57 -9.25
N HIS A 182 -6.58 -23.80 -9.95
CA HIS A 182 -7.96 -24.17 -10.27
C HIS A 182 -8.04 -25.46 -11.13
N LYS A 183 -7.20 -25.57 -12.17
CA LYS A 183 -7.08 -26.77 -13.01
C LYS A 183 -6.70 -28.01 -12.20
N LEU A 184 -5.83 -27.85 -11.20
CA LEU A 184 -5.36 -28.93 -10.32
C LEU A 184 -6.30 -29.20 -9.13
N GLY A 185 -7.43 -28.49 -9.04
CA GLY A 185 -8.43 -28.66 -7.97
C GLY A 185 -7.95 -28.19 -6.59
N PHE A 186 -6.99 -27.28 -6.53
CA PHE A 186 -6.44 -26.74 -5.28
C PHE A 186 -6.99 -25.34 -5.01
N ASP A 187 -7.86 -25.24 -4.04
CA ASP A 187 -8.60 -24.01 -3.70
C ASP A 187 -8.13 -23.29 -2.43
N ASN A 188 -7.23 -23.91 -1.65
CA ASN A 188 -6.69 -23.31 -0.43
C ASN A 188 -5.61 -22.25 -0.75
N VAL A 189 -5.99 -21.25 -1.53
CA VAL A 189 -5.11 -20.24 -2.12
C VAL A 189 -5.48 -18.84 -1.69
N VAL A 190 -4.46 -18.06 -1.30
CA VAL A 190 -4.52 -16.61 -1.06
C VAL A 190 -3.71 -15.91 -2.14
N VAL A 191 -4.14 -14.73 -2.58
CA VAL A 191 -3.39 -13.96 -3.59
C VAL A 191 -2.89 -12.64 -3.01
N SER A 192 -1.73 -12.19 -3.45
CA SER A 192 -1.24 -10.86 -3.09
C SER A 192 -0.50 -10.22 -4.25
N MET A 193 -0.73 -8.92 -4.45
CA MET A 193 0.00 -8.09 -5.38
C MET A 193 0.54 -6.89 -4.64
N LYS A 194 1.83 -6.65 -4.73
CA LYS A 194 2.52 -5.63 -3.95
C LYS A 194 3.42 -4.77 -4.82
N ALA A 195 3.39 -3.47 -4.55
CA ALA A 195 4.30 -2.50 -5.13
C ALA A 195 4.64 -1.43 -4.08
N SER A 196 5.75 -0.73 -4.26
CA SER A 196 6.10 0.45 -3.47
C SER A 196 5.33 1.69 -3.94
N ASN A 197 4.89 1.70 -5.20
CA ASN A 197 3.99 2.69 -5.75
C ASN A 197 2.53 2.32 -5.44
N THR A 198 1.83 3.14 -4.66
CA THR A 198 0.45 2.90 -4.23
C THR A 198 -0.53 2.82 -5.40
N MET A 199 -0.34 3.64 -6.45
CA MET A 199 -1.19 3.62 -7.65
C MET A 199 -1.05 2.28 -8.39
N VAL A 200 0.18 1.84 -8.66
CA VAL A 200 0.46 0.54 -9.31
C VAL A 200 -0.14 -0.61 -8.51
N MET A 201 -0.01 -0.58 -7.19
CA MET A 201 -0.57 -1.61 -6.31
C MET A 201 -2.10 -1.65 -6.38
N VAL A 202 -2.76 -0.51 -6.29
CA VAL A 202 -4.22 -0.41 -6.33
C VAL A 202 -4.77 -0.83 -7.69
N GLU A 203 -4.21 -0.31 -8.78
CA GLU A 203 -4.61 -0.67 -10.15
C GLU A 203 -4.45 -2.18 -10.39
N SER A 204 -3.30 -2.76 -10.03
CA SER A 204 -3.04 -4.18 -10.26
C SER A 204 -4.03 -5.08 -9.51
N VAL A 205 -4.38 -4.76 -8.27
CA VAL A 205 -5.35 -5.54 -7.48
C VAL A 205 -6.76 -5.40 -8.05
N ARG A 206 -7.17 -4.20 -8.48
CA ARG A 206 -8.47 -3.98 -9.13
C ARG A 206 -8.58 -4.78 -10.44
N ILE A 207 -7.55 -4.76 -11.27
CA ILE A 207 -7.47 -5.57 -12.50
C ILE A 207 -7.60 -7.05 -12.16
N LEU A 208 -6.84 -7.55 -11.18
CA LEU A 208 -6.92 -8.94 -10.75
C LEU A 208 -8.33 -9.32 -10.28
N CYS A 209 -9.00 -8.46 -9.51
CA CYS A 209 -10.37 -8.71 -9.05
C CYS A 209 -11.36 -8.85 -10.23
N ALA A 210 -11.24 -7.97 -11.23
CA ALA A 210 -12.07 -8.04 -12.44
C ALA A 210 -11.80 -9.32 -13.23
N MET A 211 -10.51 -9.69 -13.44
CA MET A 211 -10.14 -10.92 -14.14
C MET A 211 -10.61 -12.18 -13.41
N MET A 212 -10.43 -12.24 -12.08
CA MET A 212 -10.93 -13.36 -11.28
C MET A 212 -12.46 -13.49 -11.40
N LYS A 213 -13.19 -12.36 -11.38
CA LYS A 213 -14.64 -12.36 -11.54
C LYS A 213 -15.06 -12.86 -12.91
N ASP A 214 -14.40 -12.40 -13.98
CA ASP A 214 -14.67 -12.83 -15.36
C ASP A 214 -14.42 -14.34 -15.57
N GLU A 215 -13.49 -14.93 -14.82
CA GLU A 215 -13.16 -16.37 -14.87
C GLU A 215 -13.84 -17.20 -13.74
N GLY A 216 -14.80 -16.62 -12.99
CA GLY A 216 -15.53 -17.32 -11.94
C GLY A 216 -14.72 -17.64 -10.69
N MET A 217 -13.60 -16.96 -10.47
CA MET A 217 -12.72 -17.13 -9.32
C MET A 217 -13.00 -16.07 -8.25
N ASN A 218 -12.86 -16.45 -6.97
CA ASN A 218 -13.09 -15.56 -5.83
C ASN A 218 -12.08 -15.76 -4.70
N TYR A 219 -10.82 -15.98 -5.02
CA TYR A 219 -9.76 -16.16 -4.03
C TYR A 219 -9.61 -14.93 -3.13
N PRO A 220 -9.35 -15.13 -1.80
CA PRO A 220 -9.11 -14.05 -0.86
C PRO A 220 -7.77 -13.34 -1.15
N LEU A 221 -7.71 -12.06 -0.76
CA LEU A 221 -6.62 -11.16 -1.05
C LEU A 221 -5.87 -10.71 0.19
N HIS A 222 -4.53 -10.78 0.12
CA HIS A 222 -3.62 -10.22 1.10
C HIS A 222 -3.08 -8.89 0.58
N LEU A 223 -3.43 -7.79 1.23
CA LEU A 223 -3.02 -6.45 0.85
C LEU A 223 -1.76 -5.98 1.58
N GLY A 224 -1.01 -5.12 0.94
CA GLY A 224 0.13 -4.43 1.56
C GLY A 224 0.93 -3.63 0.55
N VAL A 225 1.40 -2.46 0.98
CA VAL A 225 2.38 -1.67 0.24
C VAL A 225 3.77 -2.15 0.64
N THR A 226 4.66 -2.42 -0.33
CA THR A 226 6.06 -2.73 -0.02
C THR A 226 6.87 -1.45 0.16
N GLU A 227 7.93 -1.53 0.95
CA GLU A 227 8.88 -0.44 1.14
C GLU A 227 8.19 0.92 1.42
N ALA A 228 7.18 0.88 2.29
CA ALA A 228 6.37 2.07 2.60
C ALA A 228 7.18 3.17 3.31
N GLY A 229 8.25 2.80 3.97
CA GLY A 229 9.13 3.71 4.69
C GLY A 229 9.05 3.52 6.20
N ASN A 230 9.61 4.47 6.96
CA ASN A 230 9.59 4.47 8.41
C ASN A 230 8.71 5.61 8.95
N GLY A 231 8.28 5.46 10.21
CA GLY A 231 7.54 6.47 10.94
C GLY A 231 6.25 6.88 10.23
N GLU A 232 6.00 8.16 10.22
CA GLU A 232 4.81 8.79 9.63
C GLU A 232 4.60 8.42 8.15
N ASP A 233 5.67 8.50 7.33
CA ASP A 233 5.58 8.21 5.89
C ASP A 233 5.09 6.78 5.62
N GLY A 234 5.61 5.81 6.38
CA GLY A 234 5.21 4.41 6.26
C GLY A 234 3.76 4.17 6.63
N ARG A 235 3.29 4.81 7.72
CA ARG A 235 1.89 4.74 8.19
C ARG A 235 0.93 5.33 7.17
N ILE A 236 1.19 6.55 6.73
CA ILE A 236 0.35 7.28 5.75
C ILE A 236 0.31 6.51 4.43
N LYS A 237 1.46 6.06 3.92
CA LYS A 237 1.55 5.34 2.64
C LYS A 237 0.83 3.99 2.69
N SER A 238 1.00 3.24 3.78
CA SER A 238 0.29 1.97 3.99
C SER A 238 -1.22 2.19 4.11
N ALA A 239 -1.66 3.19 4.90
CA ALA A 239 -3.07 3.51 5.09
C ALA A 239 -3.73 4.01 3.79
N ALA A 240 -3.06 4.85 3.00
CA ALA A 240 -3.58 5.33 1.72
C ALA A 240 -3.71 4.18 0.69
N GLY A 241 -2.68 3.33 0.54
CA GLY A 241 -2.70 2.26 -0.45
C GLY A 241 -3.61 1.09 -0.07
N ILE A 242 -3.50 0.57 1.17
CA ILE A 242 -4.37 -0.51 1.66
C ILE A 242 -5.80 0.02 1.81
N GLY A 243 -5.96 1.22 2.37
CA GLY A 243 -7.25 1.86 2.57
C GLY A 243 -8.02 2.10 1.28
N ALA A 244 -7.34 2.38 0.16
CA ALA A 244 -7.98 2.52 -1.15
C ALA A 244 -8.71 1.23 -1.57
N LEU A 245 -8.07 0.07 -1.38
CA LEU A 245 -8.66 -1.22 -1.71
C LEU A 245 -9.72 -1.65 -0.70
N LEU A 246 -9.48 -1.41 0.60
CA LEU A 246 -10.50 -1.65 1.62
C LEU A 246 -11.76 -0.80 1.37
N ALA A 247 -11.62 0.46 0.92
CA ALA A 247 -12.76 1.31 0.54
C ALA A 247 -13.58 0.73 -0.62
N ASP A 248 -12.95 -0.04 -1.50
CA ASP A 248 -13.60 -0.80 -2.57
C ASP A 248 -14.18 -2.15 -2.08
N GLY A 249 -14.08 -2.45 -0.78
CA GLY A 249 -14.49 -3.74 -0.20
C GLY A 249 -13.54 -4.90 -0.52
N ILE A 250 -12.32 -4.62 -0.94
CA ILE A 250 -11.31 -5.60 -1.35
C ILE A 250 -10.29 -5.77 -0.22
N GLY A 251 -10.07 -7.02 0.20
CA GLY A 251 -9.04 -7.38 1.17
C GLY A 251 -9.57 -8.24 2.32
N ASP A 252 -8.88 -9.37 2.55
CA ASP A 252 -9.22 -10.36 3.57
C ASP A 252 -8.13 -10.48 4.63
N THR A 253 -6.92 -10.09 4.29
CA THR A 253 -5.81 -9.95 5.22
C THR A 253 -4.91 -8.79 4.79
N ILE A 254 -4.33 -8.10 5.75
CA ILE A 254 -3.48 -6.94 5.51
C ILE A 254 -2.14 -7.06 6.22
N ARG A 255 -1.13 -6.41 5.64
CA ARG A 255 0.14 -6.16 6.30
C ARG A 255 0.60 -4.73 6.03
N VAL A 256 0.66 -3.96 7.09
CA VAL A 256 1.39 -2.69 7.11
C VAL A 256 2.89 -2.99 7.07
N SER A 257 3.68 -2.22 6.36
CA SER A 257 5.12 -2.41 6.24
C SER A 257 5.85 -1.17 6.77
N LEU A 258 6.44 -1.29 7.94
CA LEU A 258 7.23 -0.24 8.59
C LEU A 258 8.68 -0.68 8.70
N SER A 259 9.61 0.27 8.76
CA SER A 259 11.03 -0.01 9.06
C SER A 259 11.31 -0.15 10.56
N GLU A 260 10.29 -0.08 11.39
CA GLU A 260 10.32 -0.26 12.85
C GLU A 260 10.27 -1.75 13.23
N ALA A 261 10.31 -2.05 14.54
CA ALA A 261 10.14 -3.42 15.02
C ALA A 261 8.83 -4.04 14.50
N PRO A 262 8.84 -5.31 14.06
CA PRO A 262 7.70 -5.96 13.40
C PRO A 262 6.40 -5.95 14.19
N GLU A 263 6.46 -6.05 15.50
CA GLU A 263 5.31 -5.98 16.41
C GLU A 263 4.59 -4.63 16.34
N MET A 264 5.28 -3.54 15.96
CA MET A 264 4.70 -2.20 15.81
C MET A 264 3.81 -2.07 14.56
N GLU A 265 3.91 -2.98 13.60
CA GLU A 265 3.03 -3.03 12.43
C GLU A 265 1.58 -3.38 12.83
N ILE A 266 1.40 -4.20 13.86
CA ILE A 266 0.08 -4.77 14.23
C ILE A 266 -0.90 -3.72 14.76
N PRO A 267 -0.55 -2.83 15.70
CA PRO A 267 -1.46 -1.77 16.15
C PRO A 267 -1.95 -0.87 15.00
N VAL A 268 -1.06 -0.52 14.07
CA VAL A 268 -1.40 0.29 12.89
C VAL A 268 -2.35 -0.45 11.95
N ALA A 269 -2.06 -1.73 11.67
CA ALA A 269 -2.91 -2.59 10.84
C ALA A 269 -4.30 -2.79 11.49
N LYS A 270 -4.34 -3.01 12.81
CA LYS A 270 -5.58 -3.17 13.55
C LYS A 270 -6.44 -1.91 13.48
N ARG A 271 -5.84 -0.74 13.73
CA ARG A 271 -6.53 0.55 13.65
C ARG A 271 -7.14 0.77 12.27
N LEU A 272 -6.42 0.42 11.21
CA LEU A 272 -6.93 0.50 9.85
C LEU A 272 -8.10 -0.47 9.60
N ALA A 273 -7.97 -1.73 10.00
CA ALA A 273 -9.02 -2.74 9.83
C ALA A 273 -10.30 -2.38 10.61
N ASP A 274 -10.14 -1.98 11.89
CA ASP A 274 -11.25 -1.57 12.75
C ASP A 274 -11.99 -0.35 12.17
N TYR A 275 -11.25 0.63 11.63
CA TYR A 275 -11.84 1.82 11.01
C TYR A 275 -12.72 1.47 9.79
N PHE A 276 -12.32 0.49 8.99
CA PHE A 276 -13.16 0.02 7.89
C PHE A 276 -14.36 -0.82 8.37
N LYS A 277 -14.22 -1.55 9.47
CA LYS A 277 -15.34 -2.28 10.10
C LYS A 277 -16.47 -1.33 10.55
N GLU A 278 -16.13 -0.13 11.05
CA GLU A 278 -17.12 0.90 11.40
C GLU A 278 -17.98 1.34 10.21
N ARG A 279 -17.47 1.26 8.97
CA ARG A 279 -18.21 1.62 7.75
C ARG A 279 -19.34 0.64 7.39
N GLU A 280 -19.33 -0.57 7.93
CA GLU A 280 -20.43 -1.54 7.74
C GLU A 280 -21.77 -1.02 8.27
N THR A 281 -21.72 -0.09 9.22
CA THR A 281 -22.89 0.58 9.81
C THR A 281 -23.10 2.02 9.30
N ALA A 282 -22.48 2.38 8.18
CA ALA A 282 -22.67 3.70 7.57
C ALA A 282 -24.04 3.80 6.90
N ASP A 283 -24.59 5.01 6.87
CA ASP A 283 -25.83 5.28 6.14
C ASP A 283 -25.66 4.97 4.65
N GLY A 284 -26.71 4.39 4.05
CA GLY A 284 -26.70 4.04 2.63
C GLY A 284 -26.68 5.28 1.73
N ILE A 285 -25.77 5.26 0.76
CA ILE A 285 -25.59 6.32 -0.24
C ILE A 285 -26.28 5.90 -1.54
N SER A 286 -27.29 6.67 -1.96
CA SER A 286 -27.95 6.47 -3.25
C SER A 286 -27.27 7.34 -4.31
N ALA A 287 -26.36 6.74 -5.07
CA ALA A 287 -25.62 7.42 -6.13
C ALA A 287 -25.47 6.50 -7.35
N LYS A 288 -25.06 7.07 -8.48
CA LYS A 288 -24.88 6.37 -9.74
C LYS A 288 -23.51 6.65 -10.33
N ASP A 289 -22.86 5.61 -10.85
CA ASP A 289 -21.60 5.75 -11.57
C ASP A 289 -21.80 6.60 -12.84
N CYS A 290 -20.95 7.59 -13.02
CA CYS A 290 -20.94 8.45 -14.21
C CYS A 290 -20.37 7.73 -15.45
N GLY A 291 -19.76 6.57 -15.29
CA GLY A 291 -19.10 5.81 -16.36
C GLY A 291 -17.79 6.41 -16.88
N LYS A 292 -17.36 7.57 -16.37
CA LYS A 292 -16.14 8.28 -16.81
C LYS A 292 -14.89 7.85 -16.04
N PHE A 293 -15.06 7.30 -14.85
CA PHE A 293 -13.96 6.78 -14.03
C PHE A 293 -13.37 5.49 -14.62
N ASN A 294 -12.04 5.42 -14.69
CA ASN A 294 -11.32 4.21 -15.06
C ASN A 294 -10.53 3.67 -13.85
N PRO A 295 -11.00 2.60 -13.18
CA PRO A 295 -10.35 2.05 -11.99
C PRO A 295 -9.03 1.33 -12.28
N PHE A 296 -8.71 1.09 -13.56
CA PHE A 296 -7.59 0.29 -14.03
C PHE A 296 -6.44 1.11 -14.63
N SER A 297 -6.60 2.43 -14.68
CA SER A 297 -5.57 3.33 -15.20
C SER A 297 -5.82 4.73 -14.69
N TYR A 298 -4.80 5.31 -14.08
CA TYR A 298 -4.87 6.66 -13.57
C TYR A 298 -5.21 7.68 -14.66
N SER A 299 -6.23 8.48 -14.40
CA SER A 299 -6.51 9.68 -15.17
C SER A 299 -7.07 10.76 -14.26
N ARG A 300 -6.46 11.93 -14.28
CA ARG A 300 -6.95 13.03 -13.49
C ARG A 300 -8.27 13.56 -14.07
N ARG A 301 -9.24 13.83 -13.19
CA ARG A 301 -10.47 14.54 -13.51
C ARG A 301 -10.14 15.89 -14.13
N LYS A 302 -10.76 16.21 -15.26
CA LYS A 302 -10.57 17.49 -15.94
C LYS A 302 -11.36 18.58 -15.25
N THR A 303 -10.69 19.57 -14.70
CA THR A 303 -11.29 20.71 -14.02
C THR A 303 -10.81 22.02 -14.62
N THR A 304 -11.58 23.08 -14.43
CA THR A 304 -11.18 24.45 -14.80
C THR A 304 -10.24 24.99 -13.73
N ALA A 305 -9.11 25.56 -14.14
CA ALA A 305 -8.20 26.17 -13.18
C ALA A 305 -8.82 27.42 -12.53
N VAL A 306 -8.80 27.47 -11.20
CA VAL A 306 -9.20 28.64 -10.40
C VAL A 306 -8.00 29.04 -9.56
N ARG A 307 -7.29 30.09 -9.98
CA ARG A 307 -6.00 30.45 -9.39
C ARG A 307 -5.01 29.28 -9.51
N ASN A 308 -4.49 28.80 -8.38
CA ASN A 308 -3.63 27.62 -8.31
C ASN A 308 -4.38 26.30 -7.99
N ILE A 309 -5.72 26.28 -8.12
CA ILE A 309 -6.57 25.13 -7.79
C ILE A 309 -7.12 24.53 -9.08
N GLY A 310 -7.03 23.21 -9.25
CA GLY A 310 -7.57 22.50 -10.42
C GLY A 310 -6.79 22.71 -11.72
N GLY A 311 -7.32 22.28 -12.83
CA GLY A 311 -6.62 22.23 -14.12
C GLY A 311 -5.36 21.37 -14.04
N GLU A 312 -4.24 21.88 -14.53
CA GLU A 312 -2.94 21.21 -14.49
C GLU A 312 -2.15 21.48 -13.18
N ASN A 313 -2.72 22.27 -12.25
CA ASN A 313 -2.05 22.53 -10.97
C ASN A 313 -2.05 21.28 -10.08
N VAL A 314 -1.02 21.14 -9.26
CA VAL A 314 -0.99 20.10 -8.22
C VAL A 314 -2.07 20.35 -7.16
N PRO A 315 -2.60 19.32 -6.49
CA PRO A 315 -3.61 19.51 -5.45
C PRO A 315 -3.13 20.43 -4.33
N VAL A 316 -4.00 21.36 -3.92
CA VAL A 316 -3.69 22.34 -2.89
C VAL A 316 -3.89 21.78 -1.47
N VAL A 317 -3.13 22.31 -0.51
CA VAL A 317 -3.30 22.06 0.94
C VAL A 317 -3.90 23.30 1.57
N ILE A 318 -5.02 23.11 2.27
CA ILE A 318 -5.72 24.17 2.98
C ILE A 318 -5.74 23.82 4.47
N THR A 319 -5.42 24.80 5.31
CA THR A 319 -5.61 24.71 6.76
C THR A 319 -6.76 25.61 7.20
N ASN A 320 -7.17 25.56 8.46
CA ASN A 320 -8.18 26.48 9.01
C ASN A 320 -7.71 27.08 10.35
N CYS A 321 -6.43 27.30 10.45
CA CYS A 321 -5.81 28.01 11.57
C CYS A 321 -4.94 29.11 10.96
N GLY A 322 -5.03 30.33 11.42
CA GLY A 322 -4.24 31.45 10.89
C GLY A 322 -2.76 31.42 11.30
N ASP A 323 -2.20 30.25 11.58
CA ASP A 323 -0.85 30.07 12.10
C ASP A 323 0.22 30.21 11.02
N VAL A 324 1.43 30.53 11.46
CA VAL A 324 2.64 30.49 10.62
C VAL A 324 3.20 29.08 10.70
N PHE A 325 3.33 28.45 9.53
CA PHE A 325 3.83 27.08 9.41
C PHE A 325 5.29 27.04 8.96
N ALA A 326 5.98 25.93 9.27
CA ALA A 326 7.24 25.59 8.62
C ALA A 326 7.01 25.11 7.17
N GLU A 327 8.08 25.07 6.38
CA GLU A 327 8.00 24.53 5.01
C GLU A 327 7.67 23.01 5.00
N PRO A 328 6.85 22.55 4.07
CA PRO A 328 6.16 23.33 3.03
C PRO A 328 4.97 24.13 3.60
N GLN A 329 4.82 25.37 3.11
CA GLN A 329 3.67 26.20 3.48
C GLN A 329 2.37 25.66 2.87
N PRO A 330 1.22 25.75 3.58
CA PRO A 330 -0.09 25.49 2.98
C PRO A 330 -0.36 26.54 1.88
N ASP A 331 -1.14 26.16 0.87
CA ASP A 331 -1.52 27.09 -0.19
C ASP A 331 -2.48 28.17 0.32
N TYR A 332 -3.33 27.80 1.28
CA TYR A 332 -4.24 28.71 1.99
C TYR A 332 -4.30 28.35 3.48
N THR A 333 -4.25 29.37 4.35
CA THR A 333 -4.34 29.20 5.80
C THR A 333 -5.77 29.29 6.34
N SER A 334 -6.74 29.62 5.48
CA SER A 334 -8.17 29.66 5.83
C SER A 334 -9.05 29.79 4.58
N LEU A 335 -10.33 29.43 4.72
CA LEU A 335 -11.35 29.70 3.69
C LEU A 335 -11.53 31.22 3.45
N LYS A 336 -11.28 32.06 4.47
CA LYS A 336 -11.30 33.51 4.33
C LYS A 336 -10.23 33.98 3.34
N GLN A 337 -9.01 33.47 3.47
CA GLN A 337 -7.91 33.79 2.56
C GLN A 337 -8.23 33.38 1.11
N MET A 338 -8.87 32.22 0.91
CA MET A 338 -9.34 31.83 -0.43
C MET A 338 -10.32 32.84 -1.02
N LYS A 339 -11.30 33.31 -0.22
CA LYS A 339 -12.27 34.31 -0.66
C LYS A 339 -11.60 35.66 -0.97
N GLU A 340 -10.64 36.09 -0.15
CA GLU A 340 -9.85 37.30 -0.39
C GLU A 340 -8.99 37.20 -1.66
N ALA A 341 -8.55 35.99 -2.01
CA ALA A 341 -7.89 35.70 -3.28
C ALA A 341 -8.84 35.63 -4.48
N GLY A 342 -10.14 35.85 -4.29
CA GLY A 342 -11.16 35.86 -5.33
C GLY A 342 -11.69 34.48 -5.71
N VAL A 343 -11.53 33.47 -4.87
CA VAL A 343 -12.11 32.13 -5.03
C VAL A 343 -13.53 32.12 -4.48
N ASN A 344 -14.50 31.71 -5.31
CA ASN A 344 -15.88 31.45 -4.86
C ASN A 344 -15.93 30.03 -4.27
N ALA A 345 -15.64 29.91 -2.98
CA ALA A 345 -15.62 28.63 -2.26
C ALA A 345 -17.05 28.23 -1.85
N ILE A 346 -17.52 27.12 -2.38
CA ILE A 346 -18.85 26.54 -2.14
C ILE A 346 -18.65 25.31 -1.24
N GLU A 347 -18.95 25.43 0.04
CA GLU A 347 -18.89 24.31 0.99
C GLU A 347 -20.23 23.56 0.99
N THR A 348 -20.15 22.22 0.90
CA THR A 348 -21.33 21.34 0.93
C THR A 348 -20.97 19.99 1.55
N ASP A 349 -21.95 19.28 2.07
CA ASP A 349 -21.90 17.88 2.47
C ASP A 349 -22.83 17.04 1.57
N LEU A 350 -22.82 15.70 1.74
CA LEU A 350 -23.64 14.81 0.92
C LEU A 350 -25.13 15.14 1.00
N LYS A 351 -25.66 15.39 2.19
CA LYS A 351 -27.09 15.65 2.41
C LYS A 351 -27.50 16.99 1.79
N SER A 352 -26.72 18.02 2.04
CA SER A 352 -26.95 19.37 1.52
C SER A 352 -26.83 19.39 0.00
N ALA A 353 -25.80 18.74 -0.56
CA ALA A 353 -25.61 18.65 -2.01
C ALA A 353 -26.81 17.98 -2.69
N PHE A 354 -27.27 16.84 -2.17
CA PHE A 354 -28.37 16.10 -2.81
C PHE A 354 -29.75 16.73 -2.60
N SER A 355 -29.94 17.52 -1.53
CA SER A 355 -31.18 18.25 -1.27
C SER A 355 -31.30 19.51 -2.12
N CYS A 356 -30.19 20.17 -2.49
CA CYS A 356 -30.17 21.44 -3.22
C CYS A 356 -29.29 21.33 -4.48
N TRP A 357 -29.37 20.21 -5.20
CA TRP A 357 -28.47 19.89 -6.31
C TRP A 357 -28.44 20.95 -7.42
N ASP A 358 -29.61 21.44 -7.85
CA ASP A 358 -29.70 22.45 -8.92
C ASP A 358 -29.04 23.77 -8.51
N THR A 359 -29.18 24.14 -7.24
CA THR A 359 -28.49 25.31 -6.66
C THR A 359 -26.98 25.11 -6.67
N LEU A 360 -26.50 23.95 -6.21
CA LEU A 360 -25.08 23.62 -6.24
C LEU A 360 -24.52 23.68 -7.67
N CYS A 361 -25.22 23.10 -8.64
CA CYS A 361 -24.85 23.15 -10.05
C CYS A 361 -24.78 24.57 -10.60
N THR A 362 -25.74 25.40 -10.24
CA THR A 362 -25.79 26.79 -10.67
C THR A 362 -24.60 27.59 -10.11
N GLU A 363 -24.33 27.44 -8.84
CA GLU A 363 -23.18 28.09 -8.18
C GLU A 363 -21.84 27.57 -8.72
N ALA A 364 -21.71 26.25 -8.94
CA ALA A 364 -20.48 25.62 -9.43
C ALA A 364 -20.13 26.01 -10.87
N ARG A 365 -21.10 26.48 -11.67
CA ARG A 365 -20.86 26.99 -13.03
C ARG A 365 -20.43 28.44 -13.08
N LYS A 366 -20.48 29.18 -11.97
CA LYS A 366 -19.97 30.56 -11.89
C LYS A 366 -18.46 30.60 -12.02
N GLU A 367 -17.95 31.73 -12.46
CA GLU A 367 -16.51 31.95 -12.52
C GLU A 367 -15.86 31.82 -11.15
N ASN A 368 -14.63 31.31 -11.12
CA ASN A 368 -13.81 31.13 -9.93
C ASN A 368 -14.44 30.23 -8.84
N SER A 369 -15.41 29.39 -9.21
CA SER A 369 -16.05 28.47 -8.26
C SER A 369 -15.18 27.25 -7.98
N VAL A 370 -15.06 26.93 -6.68
CA VAL A 370 -14.39 25.73 -6.13
C VAL A 370 -15.35 25.07 -5.16
N ILE A 371 -15.57 23.77 -5.30
CA ILE A 371 -16.45 23.00 -4.41
C ILE A 371 -15.63 22.40 -3.29
N ILE A 372 -16.02 22.60 -2.04
CA ILE A 372 -15.43 21.97 -0.86
C ILE A 372 -16.43 20.94 -0.33
N ILE A 373 -16.10 19.68 -0.49
CA ILE A 373 -16.94 18.57 -0.02
C ILE A 373 -16.53 18.19 1.41
N ASN A 374 -17.38 18.54 2.37
CA ASN A 374 -17.18 18.20 3.77
C ASN A 374 -17.85 16.86 4.10
N SER A 375 -17.06 15.81 4.30
CA SER A 375 -17.60 14.53 4.72
C SER A 375 -17.95 14.55 6.21
N THR A 376 -19.17 14.14 6.52
CA THR A 376 -19.70 14.06 7.90
C THR A 376 -20.04 12.64 8.35
N GLY A 377 -20.09 11.70 7.42
CA GLY A 377 -20.44 10.31 7.68
C GLY A 377 -19.24 9.40 7.96
N LYS A 378 -19.56 8.14 8.25
CA LYS A 378 -18.55 7.09 8.47
C LYS A 378 -17.86 6.63 7.18
N ASN A 379 -18.53 6.74 6.03
CA ASN A 379 -18.00 6.35 4.73
C ASN A 379 -17.65 7.56 3.87
N SER A 380 -16.61 8.28 4.27
CA SER A 380 -16.16 9.51 3.59
C SER A 380 -15.85 9.28 2.11
N THR A 381 -15.19 8.19 1.78
CA THR A 381 -14.87 7.83 0.38
C THR A 381 -16.13 7.73 -0.48
N GLY A 382 -17.17 7.07 0.05
CA GLY A 382 -18.47 6.95 -0.64
C GLY A 382 -19.16 8.30 -0.84
N GLU A 383 -19.12 9.17 0.19
CA GLU A 383 -19.69 10.52 0.13
C GLU A 383 -18.99 11.38 -0.93
N TYR A 384 -17.66 11.39 -0.95
CA TYR A 384 -16.86 12.11 -1.95
C TYR A 384 -17.15 11.59 -3.36
N ARG A 385 -17.10 10.26 -3.56
CA ARG A 385 -17.40 9.64 -4.85
C ARG A 385 -18.81 9.98 -5.34
N ALA A 386 -19.82 9.92 -4.47
CA ALA A 386 -21.21 10.19 -4.84
C ALA A 386 -21.40 11.60 -5.41
N ILE A 387 -20.85 12.61 -4.76
CA ILE A 387 -20.93 13.99 -5.22
C ILE A 387 -20.13 14.18 -6.52
N ILE A 388 -18.88 13.68 -6.57
CA ILE A 388 -17.99 13.87 -7.72
C ILE A 388 -18.55 13.17 -8.97
N HIS A 389 -19.04 11.92 -8.86
CA HIS A 389 -19.65 11.21 -9.98
C HIS A 389 -20.89 11.94 -10.52
N ARG A 390 -21.68 12.54 -9.63
CA ARG A 390 -22.83 13.33 -10.04
C ARG A 390 -22.42 14.63 -10.72
N LEU A 391 -21.39 15.35 -10.22
CA LEU A 391 -20.80 16.51 -10.90
C LEU A 391 -20.28 16.16 -12.31
N GLU A 392 -19.62 15.02 -12.44
CA GLU A 392 -19.15 14.51 -13.73
C GLU A 392 -20.31 14.19 -14.69
N SER A 393 -21.40 13.62 -14.18
CA SER A 393 -22.60 13.36 -15.00
C SER A 393 -23.21 14.65 -15.55
N GLU A 394 -23.13 15.74 -14.79
CA GLU A 394 -23.61 17.07 -15.16
C GLU A 394 -22.58 17.91 -15.95
N ASN A 395 -21.40 17.34 -16.25
CA ASN A 395 -20.27 18.02 -16.90
C ASN A 395 -19.85 19.33 -16.17
N ILE A 396 -19.84 19.29 -14.84
CA ILE A 396 -19.38 20.40 -14.01
C ILE A 396 -17.87 20.25 -13.79
N ALA A 397 -17.11 21.21 -14.34
CA ALA A 397 -15.65 21.21 -14.29
C ALA A 397 -15.06 22.03 -13.12
N ALA A 398 -15.85 22.43 -12.14
CA ALA A 398 -15.36 23.13 -10.95
C ALA A 398 -14.37 22.23 -10.18
N PRO A 399 -13.23 22.76 -9.71
CA PRO A 399 -12.31 22.01 -8.86
C PRO A 399 -12.96 21.56 -7.55
N VAL A 400 -12.49 20.43 -7.03
CA VAL A 400 -13.01 19.82 -5.80
C VAL A 400 -11.92 19.71 -4.74
N ILE A 401 -12.22 20.21 -3.54
CA ILE A 401 -11.39 20.05 -2.35
C ILE A 401 -12.10 19.11 -1.38
N LEU A 402 -11.39 18.11 -0.90
CA LEU A 402 -11.88 17.19 0.12
C LEU A 402 -11.68 17.79 1.49
N LYS A 403 -12.75 17.85 2.30
CA LYS A 403 -12.71 18.33 3.68
C LYS A 403 -13.25 17.28 4.63
N LYS A 404 -12.60 17.10 5.79
CA LYS A 404 -13.15 16.36 6.93
C LYS A 404 -12.58 16.85 8.23
N THR A 405 -13.45 16.92 9.25
CA THR A 405 -13.07 17.20 10.63
C THR A 405 -13.03 15.90 11.41
N TYR A 406 -11.89 15.60 12.02
CA TYR A 406 -11.65 14.47 12.92
C TYR A 406 -11.69 14.96 14.37
N ASN A 407 -11.70 14.03 15.32
CA ASN A 407 -11.56 14.29 16.75
C ASN A 407 -10.66 13.21 17.38
N GLU A 408 -9.39 13.22 16.98
CA GLU A 408 -8.40 12.23 17.42
C GLU A 408 -7.44 12.87 18.41
N ASP A 409 -7.13 12.13 19.46
CA ASP A 409 -6.21 12.54 20.50
C ASP A 409 -4.75 12.12 20.24
N ASP A 410 -4.55 11.12 19.37
CA ASP A 410 -3.23 10.67 18.94
C ASP A 410 -3.03 10.84 17.43
N LEU A 411 -1.82 11.28 17.08
CA LEU A 411 -1.45 11.59 15.70
C LEU A 411 -1.51 10.36 14.80
N GLU A 412 -1.15 9.19 15.28
CA GLU A 412 -1.15 7.95 14.49
C GLU A 412 -2.58 7.56 14.06
N SER A 413 -3.56 7.69 14.95
CA SER A 413 -4.98 7.49 14.60
C SER A 413 -5.44 8.46 13.52
N LEU A 414 -5.09 9.74 13.65
CA LEU A 414 -5.42 10.75 12.65
C LEU A 414 -4.77 10.44 11.30
N GLN A 415 -3.49 10.06 11.28
CA GLN A 415 -2.75 9.68 10.07
C GLN A 415 -3.41 8.52 9.33
N VAL A 416 -3.73 7.44 10.06
CA VAL A 416 -4.36 6.25 9.48
C VAL A 416 -5.74 6.55 8.91
N LYS A 417 -6.60 7.23 9.69
CA LYS A 417 -7.98 7.52 9.29
C LYS A 417 -8.05 8.50 8.12
N ALA A 418 -7.30 9.60 8.16
CA ALA A 418 -7.31 10.59 7.10
C ALA A 418 -6.72 10.05 5.78
N ALA A 419 -5.62 9.29 5.85
CA ALA A 419 -5.04 8.66 4.69
C ALA A 419 -5.98 7.61 4.06
N ALA A 420 -6.72 6.83 4.88
CA ALA A 420 -7.70 5.86 4.42
C ALA A 420 -8.95 6.50 3.79
N ASP A 421 -9.39 7.66 4.29
CA ASP A 421 -10.56 8.36 3.77
C ASP A 421 -10.29 9.09 2.45
N MET A 422 -9.14 9.77 2.36
CA MET A 422 -8.85 10.71 1.28
C MET A 422 -7.85 10.18 0.25
N GLY A 423 -6.97 9.26 0.65
CA GLY A 423 -5.89 8.76 -0.22
C GLY A 423 -6.40 8.19 -1.53
N VAL A 424 -7.48 7.40 -1.49
CA VAL A 424 -8.07 6.79 -2.69
C VAL A 424 -8.54 7.83 -3.71
N MET A 425 -9.05 8.97 -3.26
CA MET A 425 -9.54 10.02 -4.15
C MET A 425 -8.42 10.65 -4.99
N PHE A 426 -7.20 10.74 -4.42
CA PHE A 426 -6.01 11.19 -5.14
C PHE A 426 -5.40 10.09 -6.00
N ILE A 427 -5.44 8.82 -5.56
CA ILE A 427 -5.06 7.66 -6.38
C ILE A 427 -5.95 7.57 -7.61
N ASP A 428 -7.24 7.87 -7.47
CA ASP A 428 -8.23 7.88 -8.56
C ASP A 428 -8.24 9.19 -9.37
N GLY A 429 -7.42 10.18 -8.98
CA GLY A 429 -7.31 11.48 -9.67
C GLY A 429 -8.56 12.36 -9.59
N MET A 430 -9.39 12.19 -8.56
CA MET A 430 -10.71 12.83 -8.47
C MET A 430 -10.73 14.19 -7.78
N ALA A 431 -9.67 14.56 -7.02
CA ALA A 431 -9.66 15.74 -6.18
C ALA A 431 -8.51 16.70 -6.51
N ASP A 432 -8.76 17.99 -6.29
CA ASP A 432 -7.85 19.10 -6.57
C ASP A 432 -7.27 19.74 -5.30
N GLY A 433 -7.66 19.28 -4.12
CA GLY A 433 -7.13 19.78 -2.85
C GLY A 433 -7.62 18.98 -1.64
N ILE A 434 -6.98 19.26 -0.51
CA ILE A 434 -7.19 18.58 0.76
C ILE A 434 -7.27 19.60 1.90
N MET A 435 -8.23 19.42 2.82
CA MET A 435 -8.44 20.21 4.01
C MET A 435 -8.78 19.28 5.18
N ILE A 436 -7.81 19.02 6.04
CA ILE A 436 -7.99 18.20 7.24
C ILE A 436 -8.12 19.13 8.44
N GLU A 437 -9.14 18.91 9.25
CA GLU A 437 -9.33 19.55 10.54
C GLU A 437 -9.33 18.50 11.66
N ASN A 438 -8.83 18.84 12.84
CA ASN A 438 -8.92 18.00 14.03
C ASN A 438 -9.46 18.83 15.18
N ALA A 439 -10.56 18.40 15.80
CA ALA A 439 -11.22 19.13 16.86
C ALA A 439 -10.49 19.04 18.22
N SER A 440 -9.69 17.97 18.42
CA SER A 440 -8.87 17.84 19.62
C SER A 440 -7.62 18.73 19.52
N GLU A 441 -7.34 19.48 20.58
CA GLU A 441 -6.15 20.34 20.69
C GLU A 441 -4.85 19.58 21.02
N LYS A 442 -4.92 18.24 21.19
CA LYS A 442 -3.74 17.41 21.52
C LYS A 442 -2.79 17.21 20.34
N ILE A 443 -3.26 17.43 19.12
CA ILE A 443 -2.45 17.34 17.89
C ILE A 443 -2.20 18.76 17.38
N ALA A 444 -0.94 19.11 17.20
CA ALA A 444 -0.56 20.43 16.73
C ALA A 444 -1.05 20.70 15.29
N PRO A 445 -1.47 21.93 14.96
CA PRO A 445 -1.85 22.31 13.59
C PRO A 445 -0.77 22.02 12.55
N GLU A 446 0.51 22.12 12.94
CA GLU A 446 1.66 21.77 12.10
C GLU A 446 1.64 20.29 11.68
N ASP A 447 1.27 19.37 12.59
CA ASP A 447 1.20 17.94 12.30
C ASP A 447 0.02 17.63 11.35
N VAL A 448 -1.11 18.31 11.51
CA VAL A 448 -2.28 18.20 10.62
C VAL A 448 -1.95 18.69 9.21
N LYS A 449 -1.22 19.81 9.09
CA LYS A 449 -0.71 20.30 7.81
C LYS A 449 0.27 19.30 7.17
N ASN A 450 1.22 18.78 7.95
CA ASN A 450 2.20 17.81 7.48
C ASN A 450 1.53 16.51 7.00
N LEU A 451 0.49 16.06 7.70
CA LEU A 451 -0.34 14.93 7.29
C LEU A 451 -0.98 15.17 5.92
N SER A 452 -1.52 16.36 5.67
CA SER A 452 -2.12 16.70 4.37
C SER A 452 -1.10 16.57 3.23
N PHE A 453 0.10 17.11 3.39
CA PHE A 453 1.20 16.94 2.44
C PHE A 453 1.65 15.47 2.35
N GLY A 454 1.69 14.75 3.46
CA GLY A 454 2.04 13.34 3.54
C GLY A 454 1.10 12.46 2.70
N ILE A 455 -0.21 12.70 2.74
CA ILE A 455 -1.22 11.98 1.94
C ILE A 455 -1.00 12.27 0.45
N LEU A 456 -0.80 13.53 0.08
CA LEU A 456 -0.53 13.89 -1.32
C LEU A 456 0.78 13.29 -1.84
N GLN A 457 1.81 13.24 -1.00
CA GLN A 457 3.08 12.59 -1.31
C GLN A 457 2.92 11.07 -1.49
N ALA A 458 2.22 10.41 -0.56
CA ALA A 458 1.99 8.95 -0.56
C ALA A 458 1.20 8.48 -1.77
N THR A 459 0.34 9.33 -2.30
CA THR A 459 -0.47 9.09 -3.51
C THR A 459 0.17 9.66 -4.77
N ARG A 460 1.35 10.25 -4.67
CA ARG A 460 2.09 10.94 -5.76
C ARG A 460 1.30 12.06 -6.45
N ALA A 461 0.24 12.55 -5.82
CA ALA A 461 -0.53 13.68 -6.33
C ALA A 461 0.24 15.01 -6.22
N ARG A 462 1.08 15.16 -5.19
CA ARG A 462 1.99 16.31 -5.02
C ARG A 462 3.25 15.88 -4.27
N ILE A 463 4.40 16.18 -4.84
CA ILE A 463 5.71 15.83 -4.28
C ILE A 463 6.33 17.07 -3.65
N THR A 464 6.59 17.03 -2.35
CA THR A 464 7.11 18.17 -1.57
C THR A 464 8.42 17.88 -0.87
N LYS A 465 8.82 16.63 -0.74
CA LYS A 465 10.06 16.18 -0.09
C LYS A 465 10.72 15.05 -0.89
N THR A 466 11.92 14.65 -0.50
CA THR A 466 12.56 13.44 -1.01
C THR A 466 11.69 12.21 -0.71
N GLU A 467 11.48 11.34 -1.70
CA GLU A 467 10.79 10.06 -1.49
C GLU A 467 11.82 8.98 -1.14
N TYR A 468 11.59 8.28 -0.03
CA TYR A 468 12.42 7.13 0.35
C TYR A 468 11.65 5.85 0.15
N ILE A 469 12.20 4.97 -0.69
CA ILE A 469 11.71 3.61 -0.92
C ILE A 469 12.62 2.71 -0.09
N SER A 470 12.27 2.52 1.20
CA SER A 470 13.12 1.78 2.11
C SER A 470 12.47 0.48 2.55
N CYS A 471 13.21 -0.62 2.46
CA CYS A 471 12.72 -1.88 2.98
C CYS A 471 12.77 -1.89 4.52
N ARG A 472 11.91 -2.71 5.11
CA ARG A 472 11.81 -2.86 6.57
C ARG A 472 12.92 -3.71 7.20
N GLY A 473 13.74 -4.36 6.38
CA GLY A 473 14.61 -5.43 6.84
C GLY A 473 13.88 -6.77 6.97
N CYS A 474 14.63 -7.84 6.87
CA CYS A 474 14.19 -9.22 7.09
C CYS A 474 15.45 -10.05 7.38
N GLY A 475 15.32 -11.37 7.61
CA GLY A 475 16.47 -12.27 7.84
C GLY A 475 17.55 -12.26 6.74
N ARG A 476 17.32 -11.53 5.63
CA ARG A 476 18.30 -11.30 4.55
C ARG A 476 19.11 -10.02 4.67
N THR A 477 18.77 -9.14 5.63
CA THR A 477 19.45 -7.85 5.80
C THR A 477 20.82 -8.08 6.44
N LEU A 478 21.88 -7.55 5.84
CA LEU A 478 23.27 -7.85 6.19
C LEU A 478 24.05 -6.64 6.74
N TYR A 479 23.34 -5.56 7.11
CA TYR A 479 23.90 -4.34 7.70
C TYR A 479 22.84 -3.64 8.57
N ASP A 480 23.24 -2.66 9.35
CA ASP A 480 22.33 -1.85 10.18
C ASP A 480 21.50 -0.91 9.27
N LEU A 481 20.32 -1.43 8.86
CA LEU A 481 19.45 -0.78 7.90
C LEU A 481 18.78 0.48 8.49
N GLU A 482 18.33 0.44 9.73
CA GLU A 482 17.60 1.54 10.37
C GLU A 482 18.50 2.77 10.56
N ASN A 483 19.69 2.57 11.07
CA ASN A 483 20.69 3.64 11.20
C ASN A 483 21.10 4.20 9.82
N THR A 484 21.26 3.34 8.82
CA THR A 484 21.60 3.76 7.46
C THR A 484 20.48 4.61 6.83
N ILE A 485 19.20 4.21 7.00
CA ILE A 485 18.05 5.00 6.55
C ILE A 485 18.07 6.38 7.19
N THR A 486 18.33 6.46 8.50
CA THR A 486 18.40 7.72 9.24
C THR A 486 19.50 8.63 8.70
N GLN A 487 20.71 8.11 8.53
CA GLN A 487 21.86 8.87 7.99
C GLN A 487 21.60 9.41 6.57
N ILE A 488 21.04 8.57 5.68
CA ILE A 488 20.72 9.00 4.32
C ILE A 488 19.63 10.08 4.35
N LYS A 489 18.58 9.90 5.14
CA LYS A 489 17.49 10.87 5.27
C LYS A 489 17.98 12.22 5.77
N GLU A 490 18.77 12.26 6.83
CA GLU A 490 19.30 13.51 7.39
C GLU A 490 20.08 14.33 6.36
N ARG A 491 20.81 13.64 5.48
CA ARG A 491 21.68 14.27 4.49
C ARG A 491 21.00 14.61 3.17
N THR A 492 19.83 14.03 2.87
CA THR A 492 19.18 14.15 1.55
C THR A 492 17.74 14.68 1.59
N LYS A 493 17.16 14.94 2.79
CA LYS A 493 15.77 15.38 2.95
C LYS A 493 15.40 16.66 2.18
N HIS A 494 16.39 17.50 1.87
CA HIS A 494 16.22 18.74 1.11
C HIS A 494 16.10 18.53 -0.42
N LEU A 495 16.43 17.34 -0.92
CA LEU A 495 16.42 17.01 -2.35
C LEU A 495 14.99 16.72 -2.84
N LYS A 496 14.14 17.73 -2.85
CA LYS A 496 12.71 17.62 -3.23
C LYS A 496 12.54 16.97 -4.61
N GLY A 497 11.68 15.95 -4.66
CA GLY A 497 11.35 15.23 -5.90
C GLY A 497 12.29 14.08 -6.24
N LEU A 498 13.44 13.96 -5.57
CA LEU A 498 14.35 12.82 -5.74
C LEU A 498 13.82 11.59 -5.02
N LYS A 499 13.98 10.42 -5.64
CA LYS A 499 13.58 9.13 -5.06
C LYS A 499 14.82 8.30 -4.76
N ILE A 500 15.00 7.92 -3.49
CA ILE A 500 16.15 7.14 -3.03
C ILE A 500 15.67 5.79 -2.50
N GLY A 501 16.13 4.71 -3.14
CA GLY A 501 15.91 3.33 -2.72
C GLY A 501 16.94 2.90 -1.67
N ILE A 502 16.51 2.34 -0.53
CA ILE A 502 17.41 1.83 0.53
C ILE A 502 16.97 0.41 0.86
N MET A 503 17.75 -0.57 0.35
CA MET A 503 17.37 -1.98 0.35
C MET A 503 18.35 -2.84 1.15
N GLY A 504 17.84 -3.64 2.07
CA GLY A 504 18.65 -4.52 2.93
C GLY A 504 19.37 -5.64 2.19
N CYS A 505 18.88 -6.06 1.01
CA CYS A 505 19.49 -7.13 0.22
C CYS A 505 19.19 -7.02 -1.29
N ILE A 506 19.98 -7.76 -2.07
CA ILE A 506 19.87 -7.82 -3.55
C ILE A 506 18.66 -8.66 -4.05
N VAL A 507 18.02 -9.47 -3.19
CA VAL A 507 17.01 -10.46 -3.63
C VAL A 507 15.82 -9.79 -4.31
N ASN A 508 15.20 -8.81 -3.65
CA ASN A 508 14.10 -8.05 -4.22
C ASN A 508 14.49 -6.58 -4.47
N GLY A 509 15.57 -6.13 -3.81
CA GLY A 509 15.92 -4.71 -3.75
C GLY A 509 15.93 -4.01 -5.09
N PRO A 510 16.66 -4.49 -6.11
CA PRO A 510 16.70 -3.84 -7.42
C PRO A 510 15.33 -3.74 -8.12
N GLY A 511 14.46 -4.73 -7.94
CA GLY A 511 13.10 -4.72 -8.47
C GLY A 511 12.19 -3.74 -7.74
N GLU A 512 12.18 -3.81 -6.40
CA GLU A 512 11.28 -2.99 -5.56
C GLU A 512 11.65 -1.50 -5.56
N MET A 513 12.91 -1.15 -5.87
CA MET A 513 13.34 0.22 -6.08
C MET A 513 13.39 0.64 -7.56
N ALA A 514 12.74 -0.09 -8.45
CA ALA A 514 12.77 0.20 -9.89
C ALA A 514 12.37 1.64 -10.26
N ASP A 515 11.55 2.27 -9.42
CA ASP A 515 11.13 3.67 -9.50
C ASP A 515 12.11 4.67 -8.88
N ALA A 516 13.15 4.21 -8.18
CA ALA A 516 14.12 5.10 -7.54
C ALA A 516 15.09 5.70 -8.55
N ASP A 517 15.48 6.96 -8.32
CA ASP A 517 16.51 7.62 -9.10
C ASP A 517 17.90 7.11 -8.69
N TYR A 518 18.08 6.86 -7.38
CA TYR A 518 19.30 6.31 -6.79
C TYR A 518 18.97 5.17 -5.84
N GLY A 519 19.85 4.17 -5.77
CA GLY A 519 19.68 3.00 -4.91
C GLY A 519 20.91 2.68 -4.07
N TYR A 520 20.65 2.32 -2.82
CA TYR A 520 21.61 1.78 -1.85
C TYR A 520 21.16 0.36 -1.51
N VAL A 521 21.88 -0.66 -1.92
CA VAL A 521 21.42 -2.05 -1.86
C VAL A 521 22.47 -2.94 -1.19
N GLY A 522 22.09 -3.65 -0.12
CA GLY A 522 22.96 -4.62 0.54
C GLY A 522 23.41 -5.73 -0.40
N ALA A 523 24.72 -5.92 -0.53
CA ALA A 523 25.34 -6.87 -1.45
C ALA A 523 26.02 -8.07 -0.76
N GLY A 524 26.23 -7.97 0.55
CA GLY A 524 26.90 -8.97 1.40
C GLY A 524 27.12 -8.41 2.80
N VAL A 525 27.66 -9.21 3.70
CA VAL A 525 27.97 -8.76 5.08
C VAL A 525 28.92 -7.56 5.02
N GLY A 526 28.46 -6.41 5.54
CA GLY A 526 29.22 -5.17 5.55
C GLY A 526 29.51 -4.57 4.18
N LYS A 527 28.79 -4.98 3.11
CA LYS A 527 28.98 -4.52 1.75
C LYS A 527 27.68 -4.08 1.09
N VAL A 528 27.77 -3.04 0.27
CA VAL A 528 26.65 -2.41 -0.44
C VAL A 528 26.99 -2.22 -1.91
N SER A 529 25.98 -2.17 -2.76
CA SER A 529 26.08 -1.72 -4.15
C SER A 529 25.23 -0.47 -4.35
N LEU A 530 25.73 0.48 -5.15
CA LEU A 530 25.02 1.69 -5.51
C LEU A 530 24.43 1.58 -6.90
N TYR A 531 23.25 2.12 -7.05
CA TYR A 531 22.48 2.11 -8.30
C TYR A 531 22.11 3.53 -8.73
N LYS A 532 22.08 3.75 -10.04
CA LYS A 532 21.38 4.85 -10.68
C LYS A 532 20.24 4.26 -11.50
N ARG A 533 19.01 4.50 -11.07
CA ARG A 533 17.82 3.80 -11.59
C ARG A 533 18.01 2.28 -11.49
N LYS A 534 17.92 1.56 -12.61
CA LYS A 534 18.09 0.09 -12.66
C LYS A 534 19.54 -0.35 -12.86
N GLU A 535 20.49 0.57 -13.10
CA GLU A 535 21.88 0.25 -13.39
C GLU A 535 22.72 0.24 -12.11
N CYS A 536 23.45 -0.85 -11.87
CA CYS A 536 24.41 -0.94 -10.78
C CYS A 536 25.71 -0.24 -11.18
N VAL A 537 25.98 0.92 -10.57
CA VAL A 537 27.13 1.79 -10.92
C VAL A 537 28.38 1.46 -10.12
N GLU A 538 28.26 0.99 -8.88
CA GLU A 538 29.39 0.57 -8.06
C GLU A 538 29.00 -0.60 -7.15
N LYS A 539 29.88 -1.62 -7.06
CA LYS A 539 29.64 -2.87 -6.34
C LYS A 539 30.56 -3.04 -5.14
N ASN A 540 30.08 -3.77 -4.13
CA ASN A 540 30.86 -4.24 -2.99
C ASN A 540 31.56 -3.12 -2.20
N ILE A 541 30.92 -1.97 -2.05
CA ILE A 541 31.41 -0.84 -1.26
C ILE A 541 31.28 -1.18 0.21
N PRO A 542 32.32 -0.93 1.05
CA PRO A 542 32.18 -1.05 2.51
C PRO A 542 31.08 -0.11 3.04
N THR A 543 30.29 -0.58 4.00
CA THR A 543 29.13 0.16 4.52
C THR A 543 29.49 1.52 5.14
N ASP A 544 30.66 1.64 5.73
CA ASP A 544 31.22 2.87 6.32
C ASP A 544 31.52 3.98 5.29
N GLN A 545 31.67 3.63 4.00
CA GLN A 545 31.93 4.57 2.91
C GLN A 545 30.70 4.79 2.00
N ALA A 546 29.71 3.90 2.09
CA ALA A 546 28.68 3.79 1.08
C ALA A 546 27.71 4.99 1.06
N VAL A 547 27.41 5.61 2.22
CA VAL A 547 26.55 6.79 2.30
C VAL A 547 27.25 8.01 1.66
N ASP A 548 28.54 8.21 1.90
CA ASP A 548 29.31 9.29 1.28
C ASP A 548 29.39 9.12 -0.23
N LYS A 549 29.59 7.89 -0.70
CA LYS A 549 29.60 7.58 -2.13
C LYS A 549 28.24 7.76 -2.79
N LEU A 550 27.12 7.44 -2.10
CA LEU A 550 25.78 7.74 -2.60
C LEU A 550 25.60 9.25 -2.81
N ILE A 551 26.03 10.05 -1.85
CA ILE A 551 25.95 11.52 -1.95
C ILE A 551 26.83 12.04 -3.08
N ALA A 552 28.06 11.52 -3.23
CA ALA A 552 28.93 11.86 -4.35
C ALA A 552 28.26 11.51 -5.69
N LEU A 553 27.67 10.32 -5.81
CA LEU A 553 26.93 9.88 -6.99
C LEU A 553 25.78 10.84 -7.35
N ILE A 554 25.01 11.31 -6.36
CA ILE A 554 23.92 12.29 -6.57
C ILE A 554 24.50 13.63 -7.07
N LYS A 555 25.60 14.10 -6.47
CA LYS A 555 26.29 15.34 -6.87
C LYS A 555 26.85 15.26 -8.29
N ASP A 556 27.54 14.19 -8.63
CA ASP A 556 28.17 13.97 -9.92
C ASP A 556 27.15 13.92 -11.08
N ASN A 557 25.91 13.57 -10.76
CA ASN A 557 24.80 13.59 -11.72
C ASN A 557 24.02 14.91 -11.78
N GLY A 558 24.39 15.92 -10.98
CA GLY A 558 23.76 17.23 -10.99
C GLY A 558 22.38 17.30 -10.28
N ASP A 559 22.00 16.24 -9.55
CA ASP A 559 20.72 16.17 -8.84
C ASP A 559 20.80 16.69 -7.40
N TRP A 560 22.00 17.13 -6.97
CA TRP A 560 22.20 17.78 -5.68
C TRP A 560 21.77 19.25 -5.74
N LYS A 561 20.85 19.62 -4.88
CA LYS A 561 20.43 21.03 -4.67
C LYS A 561 20.88 21.44 -3.28
N GLU A 562 21.46 22.64 -3.13
CA GLU A 562 21.82 23.20 -1.82
C GLU A 562 20.60 23.75 -1.09
#